data_2a6b35b90a54e047b14b8f81ce65baca
#
_entry.id   2a6b35b90a54e047b14b8f81ce65baca
#
_cell.length_a   1.000
_cell.length_b   1.000
_cell.length_c   1.000
_cell.angle_alpha   90.00
_cell.angle_beta   90.00
_cell.angle_gamma   90.00
#
_symmetry.space_group_name_H-M   'P 1'
#
loop_
_entity.id
_entity.type
_entity.pdbx_description
1 polymer ?
#
loop_
_entity_poly.entity_id
_entity_poly.type
_entity_poly.pdbx_seq_one_letter_code
_entity_poly.pdbx_strand_id
1 'polypeptide(L)'
;MIYVAKANDAVKIGYSRNPLARISSLQTSSPYEIDVLLVIDGSIFDEHSLHKRFSHLRMAGEWFKFNGEIRDFVAEHWHTNKKYECGFEEHAFEGNSQLKFIRNMEKKTGEDVGNILGMTKQAISCHEENERNGGISLRKMQQYASALGYRFEYRFVNEVQNENGIV
;
A
#
# COMPACT_ATOMS: atom_id res chain seq x y z
N MET A 1 -6.33 15.40 -2.58
CA MET A 1 -5.98 14.09 -2.01
C MET A 1 -4.52 14.08 -1.61
N ILE A 2 -4.21 13.46 -0.48
CA ILE A 2 -2.83 13.18 -0.04
C ILE A 2 -2.41 11.85 -0.64
N TYR A 3 -1.18 11.78 -1.14
CA TYR A 3 -0.60 10.51 -1.58
C TYR A 3 0.74 10.27 -0.88
N VAL A 4 1.03 9.00 -0.64
CA VAL A 4 2.32 8.51 -0.15
C VAL A 4 2.88 7.57 -1.21
N ALA A 5 3.97 7.97 -1.83
CA ALA A 5 4.62 7.23 -2.91
C ALA A 5 6.04 6.85 -2.50
N LYS A 6 6.39 5.57 -2.60
CA LYS A 6 7.68 5.03 -2.19
C LYS A 6 8.58 4.81 -3.41
N ALA A 7 9.82 5.25 -3.30
CA ALA A 7 10.89 4.95 -4.24
C ALA A 7 12.10 4.48 -3.43
N ASN A 8 12.49 3.22 -3.58
CA ASN A 8 13.57 2.61 -2.80
C ASN A 8 13.33 2.76 -1.27
N ASP A 9 14.24 3.39 -0.53
CA ASP A 9 14.16 3.61 0.92
C ASP A 9 13.52 4.96 1.32
N ALA A 10 13.04 5.71 0.34
CA ALA A 10 12.42 7.01 0.54
C ALA A 10 10.92 6.98 0.18
N VAL A 11 10.15 7.82 0.84
CA VAL A 11 8.75 8.08 0.49
C VAL A 11 8.55 9.57 0.26
N LYS A 12 7.74 9.86 -0.74
CA LYS A 12 7.22 11.19 -1.00
C LYS A 12 5.82 11.30 -0.41
N ILE A 13 5.59 12.31 0.39
CA ILE A 13 4.26 12.71 0.85
C ILE A 13 3.89 13.97 0.09
N GLY A 14 2.76 13.94 -0.61
CA GLY A 14 2.34 15.08 -1.42
C GLY A 14 0.83 15.20 -1.55
N TYR A 15 0.39 16.41 -1.93
CA TYR A 15 -0.99 16.69 -2.27
C TYR A 15 -1.17 16.82 -3.79
N SER A 16 -2.25 16.25 -4.31
CA SER A 16 -2.69 16.46 -5.69
C SER A 16 -4.20 16.30 -5.80
N ARG A 17 -4.83 17.05 -6.73
CA ARG A 17 -6.22 16.80 -7.14
C ARG A 17 -6.31 15.58 -8.06
N ASN A 18 -5.21 15.26 -8.76
CA ASN A 18 -5.07 14.07 -9.58
C ASN A 18 -3.75 13.36 -9.21
N PRO A 19 -3.77 12.47 -8.20
CA PRO A 19 -2.59 11.72 -7.77
C PRO A 19 -1.97 10.87 -8.86
N LEU A 20 -2.77 10.26 -9.74
CA LEU A 20 -2.32 9.43 -10.86
C LEU A 20 -1.38 10.18 -11.79
N ALA A 21 -1.86 11.30 -12.34
CA ALA A 21 -1.07 12.12 -13.26
C ALA A 21 0.21 12.62 -12.58
N ARG A 22 0.12 12.95 -11.27
CA ARG A 22 1.27 13.41 -10.49
C ARG A 22 2.31 12.32 -10.32
N ILE A 23 1.90 11.10 -9.97
CA ILE A 23 2.81 9.96 -9.77
C ILE A 23 3.40 9.50 -11.10
N SER A 24 2.63 9.46 -12.17
CA SER A 24 3.15 9.18 -13.51
C SER A 24 4.24 10.18 -13.91
N SER A 25 4.04 11.47 -13.64
CA SER A 25 5.05 12.51 -13.87
C SER A 25 6.29 12.33 -12.98
N LEU A 26 6.12 11.86 -11.75
CA LEU A 26 7.25 11.55 -10.86
C LEU A 26 8.04 10.34 -11.37
N GLN A 27 7.36 9.32 -11.90
CA GLN A 27 7.99 8.11 -12.43
C GLN A 27 8.93 8.45 -13.60
N THR A 28 8.56 9.37 -14.48
CA THR A 28 9.41 9.78 -15.62
C THR A 28 10.74 10.43 -15.19
N SER A 29 10.80 10.99 -14.00
CA SER A 29 11.99 11.65 -13.45
C SER A 29 12.72 10.84 -12.39
N SER A 30 12.22 9.65 -12.05
CA SER A 30 12.80 8.77 -11.04
C SER A 30 13.53 7.60 -11.69
N PRO A 31 14.78 7.30 -11.29
CA PRO A 31 15.48 6.10 -11.73
C PRO A 31 14.97 4.82 -11.03
N TYR A 32 14.12 4.97 -10.02
CA TYR A 32 13.54 3.87 -9.25
C TYR A 32 12.06 3.76 -9.56
N GLU A 33 11.53 2.54 -9.53
CA GLU A 33 10.10 2.30 -9.58
C GLU A 33 9.41 2.97 -8.39
N ILE A 34 8.29 3.64 -8.66
CA ILE A 34 7.51 4.35 -7.64
C ILE A 34 6.27 3.53 -7.28
N ASP A 35 6.26 3.02 -6.07
CA ASP A 35 5.11 2.33 -5.48
C ASP A 35 4.18 3.32 -4.78
N VAL A 36 2.90 3.32 -5.12
CA VAL A 36 1.89 4.10 -4.40
C VAL A 36 1.45 3.32 -3.17
N LEU A 37 1.82 3.79 -1.99
CA LEU A 37 1.45 3.14 -0.73
C LEU A 37 0.06 3.55 -0.27
N LEU A 38 -0.29 4.85 -0.40
CA LEU A 38 -1.52 5.39 0.16
C LEU A 38 -2.03 6.56 -0.69
N VAL A 39 -3.35 6.64 -0.88
CA VAL A 39 -4.07 7.82 -1.37
C VAL A 39 -5.29 8.02 -0.48
N ILE A 40 -5.38 9.15 0.20
CA ILE A 40 -6.48 9.47 1.11
C ILE A 40 -7.04 10.86 0.82
N ASP A 41 -8.26 11.10 1.28
CA ASP A 41 -8.80 12.46 1.29
C ASP A 41 -7.93 13.36 2.15
N GLY A 42 -7.78 14.58 1.72
CA GLY A 42 -7.02 15.58 2.43
C GLY A 42 -6.80 16.83 1.58
N SER A 43 -6.32 17.85 2.25
CA SER A 43 -6.03 19.17 1.71
C SER A 43 -4.53 19.44 1.71
N ILE A 44 -4.12 20.58 1.17
CA ILE A 44 -2.73 21.06 1.26
C ILE A 44 -2.33 21.36 2.72
N PHE A 45 -3.30 21.67 3.59
CA PHE A 45 -3.03 21.89 5.02
C PHE A 45 -2.68 20.58 5.72
N ASP A 46 -3.34 19.47 5.32
CA ASP A 46 -3.05 18.13 5.84
C ASP A 46 -1.67 17.66 5.38
N GLU A 47 -1.29 17.92 4.12
CA GLU A 47 0.06 17.69 3.62
C GLU A 47 1.10 18.43 4.48
N HIS A 48 0.90 19.72 4.72
CA HIS A 48 1.81 20.51 5.56
C HIS A 48 1.91 19.96 6.99
N SER A 49 0.79 19.50 7.55
CA SER A 49 0.74 18.90 8.88
C SER A 49 1.54 17.59 8.93
N LEU A 50 1.42 16.75 7.89
CA LEU A 50 2.21 15.53 7.76
C LEU A 50 3.70 15.84 7.56
N HIS A 51 4.03 16.84 6.75
CA HIS A 51 5.40 17.29 6.58
C HIS A 51 6.02 17.80 7.89
N LYS A 52 5.23 18.45 8.74
CA LYS A 52 5.67 18.88 10.07
C LYS A 52 5.82 17.67 11.01
N ARG A 53 4.85 16.74 11.02
CA ARG A 53 4.90 15.51 11.82
C ARG A 53 6.15 14.69 11.53
N PHE A 54 6.47 14.50 10.25
CA PHE A 54 7.60 13.67 9.82
C PHE A 54 8.89 14.50 9.51
N SER A 55 8.97 15.74 9.97
CA SER A 55 10.09 16.64 9.66
C SER A 55 11.46 16.06 10.04
N HIS A 56 11.54 15.29 11.13
CA HIS A 56 12.76 14.62 11.59
C HIS A 56 13.23 13.46 10.67
N LEU A 57 12.35 12.99 9.77
CA LEU A 57 12.66 11.96 8.78
C LEU A 57 12.95 12.56 7.38
N ARG A 58 12.86 13.89 7.23
CA ARG A 58 13.04 14.57 5.96
C ARG A 58 14.45 14.36 5.41
N MET A 59 14.52 13.93 4.16
CA MET A 59 15.76 13.75 3.41
C MET A 59 16.03 14.94 2.49
N ALA A 60 15.11 15.20 1.56
CA ALA A 60 15.21 16.32 0.61
C ALA A 60 13.82 16.71 0.11
N GLY A 61 13.49 18.01 0.11
CA GLY A 61 12.20 18.53 -0.35
C GLY A 61 11.02 17.86 0.38
N GLU A 62 10.20 17.13 -0.37
CA GLU A 62 9.02 16.39 0.13
C GLU A 62 9.30 14.88 0.27
N TRP A 63 10.58 14.49 0.28
CA TRP A 63 11.02 13.12 0.45
C TRP A 63 11.47 12.86 1.89
N PHE A 64 11.02 11.75 2.44
CA PHE A 64 11.25 11.33 3.82
C PHE A 64 11.83 9.92 3.84
N LYS A 65 12.65 9.62 4.83
CA LYS A 65 13.15 8.25 5.06
C LYS A 65 11.98 7.35 5.44
N PHE A 66 11.79 6.26 4.69
CA PHE A 66 10.76 5.28 5.01
C PHE A 66 11.17 4.46 6.24
N ASN A 67 10.46 4.65 7.34
CA ASN A 67 10.70 4.00 8.63
C ASN A 67 9.40 3.45 9.23
N GLY A 68 9.49 2.92 10.47
CA GLY A 68 8.35 2.38 11.20
C GLY A 68 7.20 3.37 11.36
N GLU A 69 7.49 4.63 11.70
CA GLU A 69 6.47 5.64 11.96
C GLU A 69 5.62 5.98 10.72
N ILE A 70 6.26 6.14 9.54
CA ILE A 70 5.51 6.35 8.28
C ILE A 70 4.79 5.08 7.86
N ARG A 71 5.38 3.92 8.10
CA ARG A 71 4.73 2.63 7.84
C ARG A 71 3.47 2.46 8.69
N ASP A 72 3.54 2.79 9.97
CA ASP A 72 2.40 2.71 10.88
C ASP A 72 1.30 3.68 10.44
N PHE A 73 1.66 4.89 10.02
CA PHE A 73 0.72 5.85 9.42
C PHE A 73 0.02 5.29 8.18
N VAL A 74 0.77 4.66 7.27
CA VAL A 74 0.18 4.02 6.07
C VAL A 74 -0.74 2.87 6.46
N ALA A 75 -0.35 2.04 7.43
CA ALA A 75 -1.16 0.91 7.90
C ALA A 75 -2.45 1.39 8.60
N GLU A 76 -2.37 2.44 9.40
CA GLU A 76 -3.51 3.05 10.10
C GLU A 76 -4.58 3.57 9.12
N HIS A 77 -4.14 4.14 8.00
CA HIS A 77 -5.03 4.74 7.00
C HIS A 77 -5.35 3.80 5.82
N TRP A 78 -4.92 2.55 5.88
CA TRP A 78 -5.07 1.62 4.76
C TRP A 78 -6.52 1.39 4.35
N HIS A 79 -7.44 1.31 5.30
CA HIS A 79 -8.87 1.11 5.05
C HIS A 79 -9.58 2.30 4.40
N THR A 80 -8.97 3.50 4.46
CA THR A 80 -9.45 4.70 3.78
C THR A 80 -8.66 5.00 2.50
N ASN A 81 -7.86 4.05 2.04
CA ASN A 81 -7.02 4.21 0.88
C ASN A 81 -7.84 4.27 -0.41
N LYS A 82 -7.84 5.44 -1.02
CA LYS A 82 -8.55 5.72 -2.28
C LYS A 82 -7.69 5.51 -3.53
N LYS A 83 -6.61 4.76 -3.40
CA LYS A 83 -5.71 4.44 -4.51
C LYS A 83 -6.48 3.96 -5.74
N TYR A 84 -7.53 3.19 -5.52
CA TYR A 84 -8.36 2.59 -6.57
C TYR A 84 -9.49 3.50 -7.05
N GLU A 85 -10.06 4.33 -6.17
CA GLU A 85 -11.08 5.32 -6.54
C GLU A 85 -10.53 6.43 -7.46
N CYS A 86 -9.22 6.65 -7.41
CA CYS A 86 -8.54 7.62 -8.25
C CYS A 86 -8.27 7.15 -9.68
N GLY A 87 -8.86 6.03 -10.10
CA GLY A 87 -8.64 5.46 -11.44
C GLY A 87 -7.24 4.83 -11.58
N PHE A 88 -6.62 4.42 -10.48
CA PHE A 88 -5.60 3.38 -10.52
C PHE A 88 -6.35 2.12 -10.94
N GLU A 89 -6.32 1.81 -12.23
CA GLU A 89 -6.99 0.65 -12.79
C GLU A 89 -6.65 -0.60 -11.97
N GLU A 90 -7.55 -1.57 -11.98
CA GLU A 90 -7.33 -2.89 -11.35
C GLU A 90 -5.98 -3.52 -11.73
N HIS A 91 -5.41 -3.11 -12.86
CA HIS A 91 -4.04 -3.42 -13.29
C HIS A 91 -2.95 -2.90 -12.35
N ALA A 92 -3.20 -1.85 -11.56
CA ALA A 92 -2.26 -1.46 -10.49
C ALA A 92 -2.27 -2.46 -9.33
N PHE A 93 -3.30 -3.32 -9.22
CA PHE A 93 -3.34 -4.50 -8.37
C PHE A 93 -2.59 -5.68 -8.97
N GLU A 94 -2.37 -5.71 -10.29
CA GLU A 94 -1.62 -6.80 -10.94
C GLU A 94 -0.19 -6.97 -10.43
N GLY A 95 0.30 -6.03 -9.64
CA GLY A 95 1.60 -6.11 -8.99
C GLY A 95 1.60 -6.29 -7.48
N ASN A 96 0.53 -5.96 -6.75
CA ASN A 96 0.59 -5.85 -5.29
C ASN A 96 -0.55 -6.58 -4.58
N SER A 97 -0.39 -7.89 -4.36
CA SER A 97 -1.18 -8.56 -3.33
C SER A 97 -0.94 -7.88 -1.98
N GLN A 98 -1.91 -7.87 -1.07
CA GLN A 98 -1.75 -7.35 0.28
C GLN A 98 -0.63 -8.10 1.02
N LEU A 99 -0.52 -9.42 0.79
CA LEU A 99 0.55 -10.24 1.35
C LEU A 99 1.92 -9.78 0.85
N LYS A 100 2.06 -9.55 -0.46
CA LYS A 100 3.28 -9.00 -1.04
C LYS A 100 3.59 -7.61 -0.49
N PHE A 101 2.57 -6.77 -0.30
CA PHE A 101 2.71 -5.44 0.26
C PHE A 101 3.28 -5.49 1.69
N ILE A 102 2.66 -6.24 2.61
CA ILE A 102 3.16 -6.35 4.00
C ILE A 102 4.56 -6.97 4.05
N ARG A 103 4.86 -7.95 3.18
CA ARG A 103 6.21 -8.51 3.07
C ARG A 103 7.25 -7.46 2.69
N ASN A 104 6.95 -6.64 1.70
CA ASN A 104 7.85 -5.57 1.26
C ASN A 104 8.01 -4.49 2.33
N MET A 105 6.95 -4.18 3.08
CA MET A 105 7.02 -3.26 4.22
C MET A 105 7.97 -3.76 5.29
N GLU A 106 7.98 -5.08 5.54
CA GLU A 106 8.90 -5.73 6.48
C GLU A 106 10.32 -5.95 5.91
N LYS A 107 10.59 -5.47 4.69
CA LYS A 107 11.87 -5.68 3.98
C LYS A 107 12.26 -7.16 3.88
N LYS A 108 11.26 -8.05 3.79
CA LYS A 108 11.43 -9.49 3.66
C LYS A 108 11.37 -9.90 2.20
N THR A 109 12.25 -10.83 1.82
CA THR A 109 12.18 -11.52 0.53
C THR A 109 11.13 -12.64 0.60
N GLY A 110 10.69 -13.16 -0.55
CA GLY A 110 9.86 -14.37 -0.59
C GLY A 110 10.56 -15.60 0.02
N GLU A 111 11.88 -15.61 0.01
CA GLU A 111 12.70 -16.66 0.65
C GLU A 111 12.67 -16.54 2.18
N ASP A 112 12.76 -15.32 2.72
CA ASP A 112 12.67 -15.09 4.17
C ASP A 112 11.33 -15.57 4.73
N VAL A 113 10.23 -15.21 4.06
CA VAL A 113 8.89 -15.67 4.46
C VAL A 113 8.74 -17.18 4.26
N GLY A 114 9.31 -17.71 3.18
CA GLY A 114 9.37 -19.15 2.93
C GLY A 114 10.06 -19.90 4.05
N ASN A 115 11.19 -19.42 4.52
CA ASN A 115 11.92 -20.00 5.65
C ASN A 115 11.09 -20.00 6.94
N ILE A 116 10.37 -18.92 7.23
CA ILE A 116 9.49 -18.83 8.41
C ILE A 116 8.33 -19.82 8.32
N LEU A 117 7.75 -19.99 7.13
CA LEU A 117 6.57 -20.84 6.90
C LEU A 117 6.91 -22.28 6.53
N GLY A 118 8.19 -22.63 6.39
CA GLY A 118 8.62 -23.94 5.89
C GLY A 118 8.24 -24.18 4.42
N MET A 119 8.28 -23.13 3.60
CA MET A 119 7.84 -23.12 2.20
C MET A 119 8.95 -22.64 1.27
N THR A 120 8.84 -23.01 0.00
CA THR A 120 9.75 -22.47 -1.03
C THR A 120 9.37 -21.05 -1.42
N LYS A 121 10.33 -20.27 -1.91
CA LYS A 121 10.08 -18.93 -2.49
C LYS A 121 8.98 -18.96 -3.56
N GLN A 122 8.95 -20.02 -4.39
CA GLN A 122 7.91 -20.19 -5.41
C GLN A 122 6.52 -20.37 -4.80
N ALA A 123 6.40 -21.12 -3.70
CA ALA A 123 5.13 -21.29 -2.98
C ALA A 123 4.65 -19.96 -2.40
N ILE A 124 5.56 -19.12 -1.89
CA ILE A 124 5.22 -17.78 -1.42
C ILE A 124 4.71 -16.89 -2.56
N SER A 125 5.41 -16.87 -3.69
CA SER A 125 4.95 -16.13 -4.88
C SER A 125 3.59 -16.63 -5.38
N CYS A 126 3.36 -17.94 -5.33
CA CYS A 126 2.05 -18.53 -5.68
C CYS A 126 0.95 -18.12 -4.69
N HIS A 127 1.25 -17.99 -3.39
CA HIS A 127 0.29 -17.48 -2.41
C HIS A 127 -0.08 -16.02 -2.69
N GLU A 128 0.88 -15.17 -2.99
CA GLU A 128 0.68 -13.77 -3.35
C GLU A 128 -0.14 -13.63 -4.64
N GLU A 129 0.12 -14.47 -5.62
CA GLU A 129 -0.63 -14.51 -6.86
C GLU A 129 -2.07 -15.05 -6.68
N ASN A 130 -2.23 -16.12 -5.90
CA ASN A 130 -3.54 -16.68 -5.58
C ASN A 130 -4.40 -15.71 -4.76
N GLU A 131 -3.80 -14.90 -3.88
CA GLU A 131 -4.51 -13.84 -3.17
C GLU A 131 -5.06 -12.81 -4.15
N ARG A 132 -4.22 -12.34 -5.07
CA ARG A 132 -4.61 -11.41 -6.12
C ARG A 132 -5.78 -11.93 -6.96
N ASN A 133 -5.78 -13.22 -7.28
CA ASN A 133 -6.80 -13.87 -8.10
C ASN A 133 -8.00 -14.38 -7.29
N GLY A 134 -8.08 -14.10 -5.99
CA GLY A 134 -9.16 -14.56 -5.11
C GLY A 134 -9.13 -16.06 -4.80
N GLY A 135 -8.05 -16.76 -5.17
CA GLY A 135 -7.91 -18.22 -5.00
C GLY A 135 -7.22 -18.66 -3.71
N ILE A 136 -6.88 -17.74 -2.81
CA ILE A 136 -6.23 -18.08 -1.54
C ILE A 136 -7.26 -18.30 -0.43
N SER A 137 -7.02 -19.27 0.44
CA SER A 137 -7.87 -19.48 1.62
C SER A 137 -7.53 -18.50 2.74
N LEU A 138 -8.54 -18.09 3.54
CA LEU A 138 -8.36 -17.23 4.71
C LEU A 138 -7.30 -17.77 5.69
N ARG A 139 -7.26 -19.10 5.84
CA ARG A 139 -6.25 -19.77 6.68
C ARG A 139 -4.81 -19.48 6.21
N LYS A 140 -4.59 -19.53 4.89
CA LYS A 140 -3.26 -19.24 4.31
C LYS A 140 -2.91 -17.75 4.43
N MET A 141 -3.87 -16.86 4.25
CA MET A 141 -3.69 -15.43 4.48
C MET A 141 -3.30 -15.15 5.92
N GLN A 142 -4.01 -15.77 6.88
CA GLN A 142 -3.71 -15.64 8.30
C GLN A 142 -2.31 -16.16 8.66
N GLN A 143 -1.93 -17.33 8.14
CA GLN A 143 -0.60 -17.89 8.36
C GLN A 143 0.52 -16.98 7.83
N TYR A 144 0.33 -16.45 6.62
CA TYR A 144 1.28 -15.56 5.99
C TYR A 144 1.42 -14.23 6.77
N ALA A 145 0.29 -13.60 7.11
CA ALA A 145 0.27 -12.37 7.89
C ALA A 145 0.94 -12.56 9.25
N SER A 146 0.62 -13.65 9.95
CA SER A 146 1.22 -13.98 11.26
C SER A 146 2.72 -14.19 11.18
N ALA A 147 3.24 -14.77 10.10
CA ALA A 147 4.68 -14.95 9.88
C ALA A 147 5.45 -13.61 9.78
N LEU A 148 4.75 -12.55 9.44
CA LEU A 148 5.27 -11.19 9.35
C LEU A 148 4.93 -10.33 10.59
N GLY A 149 4.27 -10.92 11.61
CA GLY A 149 3.86 -10.19 12.81
C GLY A 149 2.56 -9.40 12.68
N TYR A 150 1.78 -9.65 11.63
CA TYR A 150 0.49 -8.99 11.41
C TYR A 150 -0.66 -9.89 11.85
N ARG A 151 -1.72 -9.26 12.41
CA ARG A 151 -3.00 -9.90 12.65
C ARG A 151 -3.86 -9.74 11.40
N PHE A 152 -4.34 -10.85 10.86
CA PHE A 152 -5.27 -10.86 9.73
C PHE A 152 -6.70 -10.68 10.24
N GLU A 153 -7.41 -9.70 9.71
CA GLU A 153 -8.83 -9.45 9.99
C GLU A 153 -9.62 -9.40 8.69
N TYR A 154 -10.83 -9.90 8.70
CA TYR A 154 -11.78 -9.79 7.60
C TYR A 154 -13.17 -9.48 8.15
N ARG A 155 -13.99 -8.83 7.34
CA ARG A 155 -15.37 -8.52 7.69
C ARG A 155 -16.26 -8.63 6.47
N PHE A 156 -17.50 -9.02 6.69
CA PHE A 156 -18.56 -8.90 5.70
C PHE A 156 -19.14 -7.48 5.81
N VAL A 157 -19.24 -6.78 4.70
CA VAL A 157 -19.91 -5.48 4.62
C VAL A 157 -21.22 -5.72 3.88
N ASN A 158 -22.35 -5.32 4.49
CA ASN A 158 -23.64 -5.38 3.83
C ASN A 158 -23.66 -4.28 2.75
N GLU A 159 -23.79 -4.67 1.49
CA GLU A 159 -24.08 -3.73 0.42
C GLU A 159 -25.53 -3.24 0.60
N VAL A 160 -25.68 -2.07 1.19
CA VAL A 160 -26.97 -1.38 1.14
C VAL A 160 -27.24 -1.09 -0.33
N GLN A 161 -28.17 -1.82 -0.92
CA GLN A 161 -28.67 -1.52 -2.24
C GLN A 161 -29.11 -0.05 -2.21
N ASN A 162 -28.40 0.80 -2.93
CA ASN A 162 -28.88 2.15 -3.21
C ASN A 162 -30.09 2.00 -4.14
N GLU A 163 -31.25 1.81 -3.56
CA GLU A 163 -32.54 2.03 -4.21
C GLU A 163 -32.71 3.54 -4.48
N ASN A 164 -31.93 4.06 -5.38
CA ASN A 164 -32.24 5.30 -6.09
C ASN A 164 -32.13 5.00 -7.59
N GLY A 165 -33.10 4.23 -8.07
CA GLY A 165 -33.47 4.23 -9.45
C GLY A 165 -33.81 5.65 -9.87
N ILE A 166 -32.96 6.24 -10.67
CA ILE A 166 -33.27 7.47 -11.37
C ILE A 166 -34.01 7.07 -12.62
N VAL A 167 -35.23 7.60 -12.71
CA VAL A 167 -36.06 7.73 -13.91
C VAL A 167 -35.33 8.55 -14.98
#